data_1cedeff2136151ac1c4f598f4f284e81
#
_entry.id   1cedeff2136151ac1c4f598f4f284e81
#
_cell.length_a   1.000
_cell.length_b   1.000
_cell.length_c   1.000
_cell.angle_alpha   90.00
_cell.angle_beta   90.00
_cell.angle_gamma   90.00
#
_symmetry.space_group_name_H-M   'P 1'
#
loop_
_entity.id
_entity.type
_entity.pdbx_description
1 polymer ?
#
loop_
_entity_poly.entity_id
_entity_poly.type
_entity_poly.pdbx_seq_one_letter_code
_entity_poly.pdbx_strand_id
1 'polypeptide(L)'
;MSDTFDLLPHYKHVRVVDVCDALDGIGYFDIGLMDTEVRPLWHGMKFWGVAYTMRCVPSNRPMWKLETTEDIVDAHGVWFREVGNVGTSGEIRPGHVVVTATGGAGEVGFWGSANALNVLAAGGVGIVTDGYARDTGELTLQQTPICSRARGRTIIPGRIMTVETQTTVGCGGAQVQPG
;
A
#
# COMPACT_ATOMS: atom_id res chain seq x y z
N MET A 1 23.22 5.40 14.88
CA MET A 1 22.46 4.26 14.31
C MET A 1 22.58 4.39 12.80
N SER A 2 22.94 3.33 12.08
CA SER A 2 22.90 3.32 10.60
C SER A 2 21.47 3.57 10.15
N ASP A 3 21.29 4.32 9.04
CA ASP A 3 19.98 4.50 8.43
C ASP A 3 19.50 3.13 7.93
N THR A 4 18.21 2.79 8.14
CA THR A 4 17.63 1.53 7.67
C THR A 4 17.82 1.34 6.17
N PHE A 5 17.90 2.45 5.41
CA PHE A 5 18.19 2.43 3.98
C PHE A 5 19.58 1.86 3.64
N ASP A 6 20.56 1.95 4.54
CA ASP A 6 21.89 1.38 4.34
C ASP A 6 21.87 -0.16 4.25
N LEU A 7 20.81 -0.79 4.74
CA LEU A 7 20.64 -2.24 4.68
C LEU A 7 20.12 -2.74 3.34
N LEU A 8 19.50 -1.90 2.52
CA LEU A 8 18.83 -2.31 1.28
C LEU A 8 19.72 -3.09 0.30
N PRO A 9 21.01 -2.75 0.12
CA PRO A 9 21.88 -3.53 -0.78
C PRO A 9 22.05 -5.01 -0.39
N HIS A 10 21.94 -5.32 0.91
CA HIS A 10 22.10 -6.69 1.41
C HIS A 10 20.95 -7.61 1.01
N TYR A 11 19.74 -7.06 0.74
CA TYR A 11 18.56 -7.83 0.35
C TYR A 11 18.48 -8.13 -1.15
N LYS A 12 19.39 -7.61 -1.96
CA LYS A 12 19.35 -7.75 -3.43
C LYS A 12 19.21 -9.20 -3.90
N HIS A 13 19.90 -10.13 -3.25
CA HIS A 13 19.95 -11.54 -3.64
C HIS A 13 19.17 -12.46 -2.69
N VAL A 14 18.55 -11.91 -1.65
CA VAL A 14 17.78 -12.64 -0.65
C VAL A 14 16.35 -12.84 -1.16
N ARG A 15 15.81 -14.04 -1.02
CA ARG A 15 14.39 -14.36 -1.30
C ARG A 15 13.57 -14.20 -0.03
N VAL A 16 12.26 -14.03 -0.15
CA VAL A 16 11.35 -13.95 1.01
C VAL A 16 11.48 -15.21 1.88
N VAL A 17 11.57 -16.39 1.26
CA VAL A 17 11.73 -17.66 2.00
C VAL A 17 13.03 -17.73 2.79
N ASP A 18 14.12 -17.16 2.27
CA ASP A 18 15.41 -17.11 2.99
C ASP A 18 15.30 -16.24 4.26
N VAL A 19 14.49 -15.16 4.21
CA VAL A 19 14.20 -14.32 5.37
C VAL A 19 13.36 -15.07 6.38
N CYS A 20 12.33 -15.80 5.94
CA CYS A 20 11.50 -16.60 6.81
C CYS A 20 12.33 -17.69 7.54
N ASP A 21 13.13 -18.44 6.79
CA ASP A 21 14.00 -19.49 7.37
C ASP A 21 15.01 -18.90 8.38
N ALA A 22 15.54 -17.71 8.10
CA ALA A 22 16.46 -17.03 9.03
C ALA A 22 15.76 -16.56 10.29
N LEU A 23 14.53 -16.05 10.19
CA LEU A 23 13.72 -15.65 11.35
C LEU A 23 13.36 -16.86 12.20
N ASP A 24 12.95 -17.95 11.60
CA ASP A 24 12.68 -19.22 12.29
C ASP A 24 13.94 -19.72 13.03
N GLY A 25 15.11 -19.63 12.38
CA GLY A 25 16.39 -20.01 12.95
C GLY A 25 16.79 -19.25 14.24
N ILE A 26 16.27 -18.04 14.41
CA ILE A 26 16.48 -17.21 15.62
C ILE A 26 15.25 -17.16 16.54
N GLY A 27 14.22 -17.97 16.28
CA GLY A 27 13.05 -18.14 17.13
C GLY A 27 11.90 -17.17 16.89
N TYR A 28 11.91 -16.45 15.76
CA TYR A 28 10.82 -15.55 15.35
C TYR A 28 9.86 -16.23 14.38
N PHE A 29 9.20 -17.28 14.84
CA PHE A 29 8.24 -18.04 14.03
C PHE A 29 7.02 -17.18 13.66
N ASP A 30 6.66 -17.22 12.37
CA ASP A 30 5.49 -16.55 11.79
C ASP A 30 5.44 -15.01 11.96
N ILE A 31 6.46 -14.42 12.56
CA ILE A 31 6.53 -12.96 12.75
C ILE A 31 6.76 -12.29 11.38
N GLY A 32 5.87 -11.34 11.06
CA GLY A 32 5.94 -10.61 9.80
C GLY A 32 5.31 -11.34 8.61
N LEU A 33 4.81 -12.57 8.76
CA LEU A 33 4.06 -13.24 7.72
C LEU A 33 2.66 -12.63 7.61
N MET A 34 2.39 -12.04 6.45
CA MET A 34 1.05 -11.56 6.12
C MET A 34 0.15 -12.72 5.69
N ASP A 35 -1.16 -12.50 5.81
CA ASP A 35 -2.20 -13.38 5.30
C ASP A 35 -1.87 -13.84 3.87
N THR A 36 -2.05 -15.13 3.64
CA THR A 36 -1.77 -15.76 2.35
C THR A 36 -2.63 -15.22 1.19
N GLU A 37 -3.67 -14.44 1.47
CA GLU A 37 -4.43 -13.72 0.46
C GLU A 37 -3.69 -12.48 -0.07
N VAL A 38 -2.76 -11.89 0.70
CA VAL A 38 -1.93 -10.76 0.23
C VAL A 38 -0.86 -11.30 -0.71
N ARG A 39 -1.09 -11.14 -2.01
CA ARG A 39 -0.27 -11.77 -3.06
C ARG A 39 0.23 -10.77 -4.10
N PRO A 40 1.36 -11.09 -4.75
CA PRO A 40 1.80 -10.37 -5.93
C PRO A 40 0.72 -10.32 -7.01
N LEU A 41 0.51 -9.17 -7.61
CA LEU A 41 -0.48 -9.00 -8.68
C LEU A 41 -0.10 -9.74 -9.96
N TRP A 42 1.18 -9.89 -10.22
CA TRP A 42 1.72 -10.61 -11.38
C TRP A 42 2.91 -11.49 -10.99
N HIS A 43 3.16 -12.53 -11.77
CA HIS A 43 4.18 -13.54 -11.49
C HIS A 43 5.61 -13.00 -11.72
N GLY A 44 6.55 -13.43 -10.88
CA GLY A 44 7.97 -13.05 -10.98
C GLY A 44 8.31 -11.69 -10.37
N MET A 45 7.35 -11.04 -9.73
CA MET A 45 7.55 -9.78 -9.01
C MET A 45 8.52 -9.98 -7.84
N LYS A 46 9.48 -9.06 -7.72
CA LYS A 46 10.37 -8.97 -6.56
C LYS A 46 10.64 -7.50 -6.25
N PHE A 47 10.46 -7.12 -5.02
CA PHE A 47 10.87 -5.81 -4.49
C PHE A 47 11.19 -5.93 -3.00
N TRP A 48 11.94 -5.00 -2.50
CA TRP A 48 12.26 -4.82 -1.09
C TRP A 48 12.55 -3.35 -0.83
N GLY A 49 12.35 -2.90 0.39
CA GLY A 49 12.54 -1.50 0.75
C GLY A 49 12.19 -1.23 2.20
N VAL A 50 12.39 0.02 2.60
CA VAL A 50 12.01 0.52 3.91
C VAL A 50 10.51 0.82 3.92
N ALA A 51 9.80 0.39 4.96
CA ALA A 51 8.36 0.57 5.02
C ALA A 51 7.96 2.05 5.22
N TYR A 52 7.17 2.57 4.29
CA TYR A 52 6.37 3.78 4.47
C TYR A 52 4.94 3.38 4.76
N THR A 53 4.51 3.50 6.00
CA THR A 53 3.22 2.96 6.44
C THR A 53 2.09 3.99 6.34
N MET A 54 0.89 3.50 5.99
CA MET A 54 -0.34 4.26 5.90
C MET A 54 -1.44 3.51 6.66
N ARG A 55 -2.09 4.18 7.61
CA ARG A 55 -3.25 3.65 8.31
C ARG A 55 -4.53 4.26 7.76
N CYS A 56 -5.40 3.40 7.28
CA CYS A 56 -6.72 3.79 6.80
C CYS A 56 -7.82 3.26 7.73
N VAL A 57 -8.97 3.90 7.66
CA VAL A 57 -10.19 3.48 8.34
C VAL A 57 -11.38 3.60 7.39
N PRO A 58 -12.46 2.80 7.56
CA PRO A 58 -13.70 3.04 6.86
C PRO A 58 -14.19 4.47 7.11
N SER A 59 -14.67 5.14 6.07
CA SER A 59 -15.17 6.50 6.20
C SER A 59 -16.54 6.49 6.87
N ASN A 60 -16.74 7.37 7.84
CA ASN A 60 -18.04 7.72 8.39
C ASN A 60 -18.63 9.01 7.77
N ARG A 61 -17.98 9.53 6.72
CA ARG A 61 -18.42 10.71 6.00
C ARG A 61 -19.14 10.29 4.72
N PRO A 62 -20.44 10.60 4.57
CA PRO A 62 -21.14 10.36 3.32
C PRO A 62 -20.54 11.25 2.23
N MET A 63 -20.55 10.76 0.99
CA MET A 63 -20.39 11.65 -0.14
C MET A 63 -21.59 12.59 -0.21
N TRP A 64 -21.35 13.83 -0.59
CA TRP A 64 -22.43 14.75 -0.87
C TRP A 64 -23.21 14.32 -2.11
N LYS A 65 -24.40 14.82 -2.23
CA LYS A 65 -25.28 14.48 -3.34
C LYS A 65 -24.66 14.89 -4.67
N LEU A 66 -24.61 13.96 -5.60
CA LEU A 66 -24.00 14.11 -6.92
C LEU A 66 -25.15 14.11 -7.95
N GLU A 67 -25.38 15.22 -8.62
CA GLU A 67 -26.45 15.38 -9.60
C GLU A 67 -25.90 15.49 -11.03
N THR A 68 -24.71 16.01 -11.20
CA THR A 68 -24.07 16.23 -12.51
C THR A 68 -22.70 15.53 -12.59
N THR A 69 -22.14 15.44 -13.79
CA THR A 69 -20.80 14.91 -14.01
C THR A 69 -19.73 15.81 -13.36
N GLU A 70 -19.95 17.11 -13.41
CA GLU A 70 -19.08 18.12 -12.78
C GLU A 70 -19.05 17.90 -11.27
N ASP A 71 -20.20 17.68 -10.63
CA ASP A 71 -20.28 17.39 -9.18
C ASP A 71 -19.44 16.18 -8.81
N ILE A 72 -19.42 15.12 -9.66
CA ILE A 72 -18.63 13.91 -9.40
C ILE A 72 -17.14 14.23 -9.42
N VAL A 73 -16.67 14.99 -10.41
CA VAL A 73 -15.25 15.37 -10.54
C VAL A 73 -14.83 16.25 -9.37
N ASP A 74 -15.63 17.25 -9.05
CA ASP A 74 -15.35 18.19 -7.94
C ASP A 74 -15.37 17.47 -6.60
N ALA A 75 -16.36 16.60 -6.34
CA ALA A 75 -16.47 15.83 -5.12
C ALA A 75 -15.27 14.90 -4.91
N HIS A 76 -14.79 14.24 -5.96
CA HIS A 76 -13.58 13.43 -5.90
C HIS A 76 -12.35 14.30 -5.58
N GLY A 77 -12.21 15.43 -6.24
CA GLY A 77 -11.12 16.38 -6.00
C GLY A 77 -11.12 16.88 -4.55
N VAL A 78 -12.28 17.29 -4.04
CA VAL A 78 -12.43 17.74 -2.64
C VAL A 78 -12.14 16.59 -1.66
N TRP A 79 -12.67 15.38 -1.91
CA TRP A 79 -12.38 14.22 -1.06
C TRP A 79 -10.88 13.99 -0.92
N PHE A 80 -10.16 13.96 -2.02
CA PHE A 80 -8.72 13.74 -2.00
C PHE A 80 -7.93 14.86 -1.30
N ARG A 81 -8.40 16.11 -1.37
CA ARG A 81 -7.73 17.24 -0.70
C ARG A 81 -8.04 17.32 0.79
N GLU A 82 -9.29 17.07 1.19
CA GLU A 82 -9.79 17.45 2.52
C GLU A 82 -10.08 16.26 3.44
N VAL A 83 -10.35 15.08 2.88
CA VAL A 83 -10.76 13.91 3.64
C VAL A 83 -9.78 12.75 3.53
N GLY A 84 -9.38 12.42 2.30
CA GLY A 84 -8.54 11.25 2.00
C GLY A 84 -7.07 11.58 1.85
N ASN A 85 -6.74 12.85 1.85
CA ASN A 85 -5.38 13.29 1.62
C ASN A 85 -4.57 13.25 2.92
N VAL A 86 -3.93 12.14 3.15
CA VAL A 86 -2.66 12.18 3.83
C VAL A 86 -1.62 12.18 2.71
N GLY A 87 -0.99 13.33 2.51
CA GLY A 87 -0.08 13.58 1.41
C GLY A 87 1.05 12.57 1.34
N THR A 88 0.83 11.54 0.55
CA THR A 88 1.79 10.43 0.44
C THR A 88 2.95 10.76 -0.48
N SER A 89 2.72 11.56 -1.51
CA SER A 89 3.73 11.80 -2.54
C SER A 89 4.92 12.64 -2.08
N GLY A 90 4.72 13.55 -1.13
CA GLY A 90 5.80 14.43 -0.65
C GLY A 90 6.76 13.79 0.36
N GLU A 91 6.39 12.66 0.95
CA GLU A 91 7.18 11.99 1.98
C GLU A 91 7.83 10.68 1.49
N ILE A 92 7.37 10.17 0.35
CA ILE A 92 7.97 8.99 -0.28
C ILE A 92 9.34 9.40 -0.86
N ARG A 93 10.34 8.58 -0.58
CA ARG A 93 11.70 8.75 -1.09
C ARG A 93 12.22 7.44 -1.70
N PRO A 94 13.31 7.49 -2.49
CA PRO A 94 13.89 6.29 -3.11
C PRO A 94 14.13 5.17 -2.11
N GLY A 95 13.64 3.99 -2.43
CA GLY A 95 13.78 2.79 -1.60
C GLY A 95 12.62 2.53 -0.64
N HIS A 96 11.58 3.37 -0.58
CA HIS A 96 10.38 3.06 0.18
C HIS A 96 9.50 1.97 -0.46
N VAL A 97 8.97 1.07 0.37
CA VAL A 97 7.80 0.25 0.08
C VAL A 97 6.61 0.85 0.82
N VAL A 98 5.58 1.23 0.09
CA VAL A 98 4.36 1.78 0.70
C VAL A 98 3.49 0.64 1.21
N VAL A 99 3.24 0.64 2.52
CA VAL A 99 2.41 -0.37 3.19
C VAL A 99 1.10 0.27 3.64
N THR A 100 -0.01 -0.15 3.04
CA THR A 100 -1.33 0.42 3.32
C THR A 100 -2.20 -0.57 4.05
N ALA A 101 -2.47 -0.30 5.32
CA ALA A 101 -3.42 -1.05 6.14
C ALA A 101 -4.82 -0.43 6.00
N THR A 102 -5.76 -1.19 5.44
CA THR A 102 -7.10 -0.69 5.08
C THR A 102 -8.13 -0.76 6.21
N GLY A 103 -7.73 -1.29 7.37
CA GLY A 103 -8.61 -1.32 8.55
C GLY A 103 -9.85 -2.20 8.38
N GLY A 104 -9.80 -3.22 7.52
CA GLY A 104 -10.94 -4.10 7.27
C GLY A 104 -12.04 -3.48 6.41
N ALA A 105 -11.79 -2.35 5.76
CA ALA A 105 -12.69 -1.83 4.74
C ALA A 105 -12.91 -2.89 3.66
N GLY A 106 -14.16 -3.13 3.28
CA GLY A 106 -14.52 -4.11 2.27
C GLY A 106 -13.85 -3.87 0.92
N GLU A 107 -14.52 -4.19 -0.18
CA GLU A 107 -13.94 -3.96 -1.52
C GLU A 107 -13.71 -2.47 -1.78
N VAL A 108 -12.52 -1.98 -1.49
CA VAL A 108 -12.06 -0.64 -1.88
C VAL A 108 -10.76 -0.80 -2.70
N GLY A 109 -10.83 -0.48 -3.98
CA GLY A 109 -9.68 -0.43 -4.87
C GLY A 109 -8.80 0.79 -4.54
N PHE A 110 -8.06 0.70 -3.45
CA PHE A 110 -7.24 1.79 -2.94
C PHE A 110 -6.12 2.15 -3.91
N TRP A 111 -5.45 1.13 -4.45
CA TRP A 111 -4.35 1.31 -5.38
C TRP A 111 -4.81 1.03 -6.82
N GLY A 112 -4.88 2.07 -7.61
CA GLY A 112 -5.04 2.02 -9.06
C GLY A 112 -3.76 2.44 -9.78
N SER A 113 -3.75 2.33 -11.11
CA SER A 113 -2.57 2.59 -11.95
C SER A 113 -1.97 3.98 -11.73
N ALA A 114 -2.79 5.03 -11.68
CA ALA A 114 -2.32 6.41 -11.52
C ALA A 114 -1.66 6.63 -10.14
N ASN A 115 -2.30 6.19 -9.05
CA ASN A 115 -1.75 6.36 -7.71
C ASN A 115 -0.46 5.55 -7.52
N ALA A 116 -0.40 4.35 -8.07
CA ALA A 116 0.78 3.51 -8.01
C ALA A 116 1.96 4.12 -8.79
N LEU A 117 1.70 4.69 -9.97
CA LEU A 117 2.72 5.42 -10.73
C LEU A 117 3.28 6.62 -9.96
N ASN A 118 2.45 7.35 -9.22
CA ASN A 118 2.92 8.44 -8.38
C ASN A 118 3.90 7.96 -7.30
N VAL A 119 3.64 6.80 -6.69
CA VAL A 119 4.58 6.17 -5.74
C VAL A 119 5.92 5.86 -6.41
N LEU A 120 5.90 5.23 -7.59
CA LEU A 120 7.12 4.89 -8.32
C LEU A 120 7.87 6.14 -8.79
N ALA A 121 7.15 7.17 -9.27
CA ALA A 121 7.75 8.45 -9.68
C ALA A 121 8.44 9.18 -8.51
N ALA A 122 7.95 9.02 -7.28
CA ALA A 122 8.59 9.54 -6.08
C ALA A 122 9.78 8.68 -5.60
N GLY A 123 10.09 7.58 -6.29
CA GLY A 123 11.20 6.67 -5.95
C GLY A 123 10.79 5.47 -5.09
N GLY A 124 9.50 5.30 -4.80
CA GLY A 124 9.01 4.08 -4.17
C GLY A 124 9.28 2.86 -5.03
N VAL A 125 9.57 1.73 -4.39
CA VAL A 125 9.99 0.49 -5.08
C VAL A 125 8.92 -0.59 -5.07
N GLY A 126 7.83 -0.38 -4.37
CA GLY A 126 6.71 -1.32 -4.33
C GLY A 126 5.60 -0.89 -3.37
N ILE A 127 4.50 -1.61 -3.46
CA ILE A 127 3.29 -1.37 -2.66
C ILE A 127 2.82 -2.69 -2.07
N VAL A 128 2.42 -2.66 -0.81
CA VAL A 128 1.78 -3.78 -0.12
C VAL A 128 0.50 -3.28 0.52
N THR A 129 -0.60 -3.99 0.35
CA THR A 129 -1.87 -3.65 1.01
C THR A 129 -2.67 -4.90 1.35
N ASP A 130 -3.32 -4.90 2.50
CA ASP A 130 -4.35 -5.87 2.86
C ASP A 130 -5.72 -5.55 2.24
N GLY A 131 -5.79 -4.48 1.45
CA GLY A 131 -6.94 -4.09 0.65
C GLY A 131 -6.87 -4.58 -0.80
N TYR A 132 -7.53 -3.86 -1.68
CA TYR A 132 -7.72 -4.24 -3.07
C TYR A 132 -6.95 -3.32 -4.01
N ALA A 133 -6.42 -3.89 -5.09
CA ALA A 133 -5.91 -3.14 -6.24
C ALA A 133 -6.96 -3.08 -7.35
N ARG A 134 -7.08 -1.93 -8.02
CA ARG A 134 -7.90 -1.76 -9.21
C ARG A 134 -7.01 -1.48 -10.42
N ASP A 135 -7.58 -1.34 -11.60
CA ASP A 135 -6.84 -1.12 -12.86
C ASP A 135 -5.75 -2.19 -13.08
N THR A 136 -6.05 -3.44 -12.67
CA THR A 136 -5.04 -4.49 -12.52
C THR A 136 -4.43 -4.94 -13.85
N GLY A 137 -5.14 -4.78 -14.96
CA GLY A 137 -4.60 -4.99 -16.31
C GLY A 137 -3.47 -4.00 -16.61
N GLU A 138 -3.70 -2.72 -16.35
CA GLU A 138 -2.72 -1.64 -16.52
C GLU A 138 -1.51 -1.82 -15.59
N LEU A 139 -1.76 -2.07 -14.30
CA LEU A 139 -0.70 -2.34 -13.32
C LEU A 139 0.21 -3.50 -13.76
N THR A 140 -0.38 -4.54 -14.35
CA THR A 140 0.38 -5.69 -14.87
C THR A 140 1.21 -5.31 -16.10
N LEU A 141 0.62 -4.55 -17.06
CA LEU A 141 1.33 -4.08 -18.25
C LEU A 141 2.48 -3.13 -17.89
N GLN A 142 2.29 -2.29 -16.91
CA GLN A 142 3.30 -1.37 -16.38
C GLN A 142 4.34 -2.07 -15.50
N GLN A 143 4.14 -3.36 -15.19
CA GLN A 143 4.95 -4.12 -14.22
C GLN A 143 5.08 -3.42 -12.87
N THR A 144 4.02 -2.75 -12.42
CA THR A 144 4.00 -2.08 -11.12
C THR A 144 4.12 -3.09 -9.98
N PRO A 145 5.14 -2.97 -9.10
CA PRO A 145 5.31 -3.92 -7.99
C PRO A 145 4.27 -3.69 -6.91
N ILE A 146 3.25 -4.53 -6.86
CA ILE A 146 2.16 -4.43 -5.89
C ILE A 146 1.71 -5.81 -5.42
N CYS A 147 1.66 -5.98 -4.08
CA CYS A 147 0.97 -7.08 -3.42
C CYS A 147 -0.34 -6.56 -2.83
N SER A 148 -1.44 -7.24 -3.12
CA SER A 148 -2.78 -6.90 -2.62
C SER A 148 -3.57 -8.14 -2.27
N ARG A 149 -4.59 -7.99 -1.40
CA ARG A 149 -5.48 -9.08 -1.04
C ARG A 149 -6.30 -9.59 -2.24
N ALA A 150 -6.81 -8.67 -3.07
CA ALA A 150 -7.61 -9.03 -4.22
C ALA A 150 -7.68 -7.90 -5.26
N ARG A 151 -8.41 -8.17 -6.34
CA ARG A 151 -8.74 -7.19 -7.38
C ARG A 151 -10.04 -6.50 -7.04
N GLY A 152 -10.04 -5.17 -7.00
CA GLY A 152 -11.20 -4.34 -6.70
C GLY A 152 -11.70 -3.56 -7.90
N ARG A 153 -12.89 -3.00 -7.77
CA ARG A 153 -13.58 -2.24 -8.82
C ARG A 153 -13.92 -0.82 -8.38
N THR A 154 -14.02 -0.62 -7.06
CA THR A 154 -14.48 0.64 -6.47
C THR A 154 -13.32 1.63 -6.28
N ILE A 155 -13.65 2.83 -5.86
CA ILE A 155 -12.66 3.86 -5.53
C ILE A 155 -12.75 4.28 -4.06
N ILE A 156 -11.77 5.07 -3.63
CA ILE A 156 -11.59 5.52 -2.24
C ILE A 156 -12.74 6.44 -1.73
N PRO A 157 -13.15 7.49 -2.48
CA PRO A 157 -14.09 8.48 -1.98
C PRO A 157 -15.39 7.88 -1.43
N GLY A 158 -15.79 8.33 -0.25
CA GLY A 158 -16.98 7.86 0.47
C GLY A 158 -16.84 6.51 1.18
N ARG A 159 -15.71 5.80 1.02
CA ARG A 159 -15.53 4.43 1.55
C ARG A 159 -14.45 4.31 2.61
N ILE A 160 -13.31 4.90 2.34
CA ILE A 160 -12.13 4.77 3.19
C ILE A 160 -11.37 6.10 3.22
N MET A 161 -10.73 6.37 4.33
CA MET A 161 -9.87 7.54 4.49
C MET A 161 -8.56 7.15 5.16
N THR A 162 -7.46 7.73 4.72
CA THR A 162 -6.18 7.63 5.41
C THR A 162 -6.19 8.59 6.59
N VAL A 163 -5.85 8.10 7.75
CA VAL A 163 -5.88 8.90 9.00
C VAL A 163 -4.51 9.16 9.58
N GLU A 164 -3.53 8.31 9.27
CA GLU A 164 -2.14 8.47 9.72
C GLU A 164 -1.17 7.91 8.69
N THR A 165 0.03 8.49 8.66
CA THR A 165 1.20 7.93 7.97
C THR A 165 2.33 7.75 8.96
N GLN A 166 3.31 6.93 8.60
CA GLN A 166 4.52 6.71 9.39
C GLN A 166 4.22 6.33 10.85
N THR A 167 3.21 5.47 11.04
CA THR A 167 2.83 4.87 12.31
C THR A 167 2.86 3.36 12.20
N THR A 168 2.91 2.66 13.34
CA THR A 168 2.78 1.20 13.35
C THR A 168 1.39 0.78 12.88
N VAL A 169 1.33 -0.13 11.93
CA VAL A 169 0.07 -0.65 11.34
C VAL A 169 -0.01 -2.16 11.42
N GLY A 170 -1.22 -2.68 11.45
CA GLY A 170 -1.50 -4.10 11.20
C GLY A 170 -1.94 -4.26 9.74
N CYS A 171 -1.11 -4.86 8.90
CA CYS A 171 -1.42 -5.10 7.49
C CYS A 171 -1.42 -6.61 7.20
N GLY A 172 -2.55 -7.13 6.75
CA GLY A 172 -2.69 -8.56 6.50
C GLY A 172 -2.34 -9.47 7.68
N GLY A 173 -2.64 -9.03 8.90
CA GLY A 173 -2.32 -9.79 10.12
C GLY A 173 -0.89 -9.59 10.65
N ALA A 174 0.02 -9.03 9.87
CA ALA A 174 1.38 -8.73 10.32
C ALA A 174 1.48 -7.29 10.85
N GLN A 175 2.28 -7.10 11.91
CA GLN A 175 2.66 -5.77 12.36
C GLN A 175 3.77 -5.21 11.49
N VAL A 176 3.59 -3.99 10.99
CA VAL A 176 4.59 -3.26 10.23
C VAL A 176 4.87 -1.92 10.89
N GLN A 177 6.13 -1.67 11.17
CA GLN A 177 6.62 -0.38 11.68
C GLN A 177 7.24 0.42 10.53
N PRO A 178 7.14 1.76 10.54
CA PRO A 178 7.86 2.59 9.60
C PRO A 178 9.37 2.54 9.85
N GLY A 179 10.17 2.74 8.82
CA GLY A 179 11.64 2.77 8.91
C GLY A 179 12.28 1.44 8.72
#